data_93356a7cf802309e7a72f3c85b7bbf15
#
_entry.id   93356a7cf802309e7a72f3c85b7bbf15
#
_cell.length_a   1.000
_cell.length_b   1.000
_cell.length_c   1.000
_cell.angle_alpha   90.00
_cell.angle_beta   90.00
_cell.angle_gamma   90.00
#
_symmetry.space_group_name_H-M   'P 1'
#
loop_
_entity.id
_entity.type
_entity.pdbx_description
1 polymer ?
#
loop_
_entity_poly.entity_id
_entity_poly.type
_entity_poly.pdbx_seq_one_letter_code
_entity_poly.pdbx_strand_id
1 'polypeptide(L)'
;MASTEQIAKEYFDKGMSLVHSNSIEMGINNLNMAKSIYEELDDKVQYILTLRGLAIAYGIMGYDSKMLYKCLNAFSYIDKNGIQGAKHYFYTTICNRYMVLGDYDSAINYGKMSLQDLEDYGTEFENKPNAYLVACLNLAYSYLHINRCNEAETFLKRGMEIASKNDLHNHDLSITVLNANLHHRMGDDKYVYDHMEELVSSIKGASITISDYLEDIKLIIETFCSMKEYEKAEAVAQSLNSYGTLASDFYLKLEATKFYMMIYKDSGDEEKYHKACVEYAENSIALSNKESSQHLQEMDTAIALSIADTPIELL
;
A
#
# COMPACT_ATOMS: atom_id res chain seq x y z
N MET A 1 -29.07 1.58 -21.56
CA MET A 1 -28.93 1.58 -20.08
C MET A 1 -27.79 0.64 -19.76
N ALA A 2 -26.90 1.02 -18.83
CA ALA A 2 -25.85 0.12 -18.35
C ALA A 2 -26.47 -1.09 -17.66
N SER A 3 -25.85 -2.27 -17.77
CA SER A 3 -26.29 -3.46 -17.01
C SER A 3 -26.00 -3.26 -15.51
N THR A 4 -26.71 -3.99 -14.64
CA THR A 4 -26.48 -3.93 -13.19
C THR A 4 -25.04 -4.31 -12.84
N GLU A 5 -24.46 -5.29 -13.54
CA GLU A 5 -23.06 -5.69 -13.43
C GLU A 5 -22.09 -4.56 -13.83
N GLN A 6 -22.38 -3.82 -14.90
CA GLN A 6 -21.57 -2.69 -15.34
C GLN A 6 -21.61 -1.55 -14.30
N ILE A 7 -22.75 -1.30 -13.69
CA ILE A 7 -22.90 -0.31 -12.62
C ILE A 7 -22.09 -0.73 -11.38
N ALA A 8 -22.14 -2.02 -11.00
CA ALA A 8 -21.34 -2.54 -9.89
C ALA A 8 -19.83 -2.36 -10.13
N LYS A 9 -19.39 -2.66 -11.36
CA LYS A 9 -17.99 -2.47 -11.76
C LYS A 9 -17.57 -1.00 -11.72
N GLU A 10 -18.41 -0.08 -12.19
CA GLU A 10 -18.13 1.36 -12.12
C GLU A 10 -17.97 1.84 -10.67
N TYR A 11 -18.83 1.37 -9.75
CA TYR A 11 -18.67 1.66 -8.33
C TYR A 11 -17.39 1.05 -7.75
N PHE A 12 -17.05 -0.18 -8.10
CA PHE A 12 -15.83 -0.83 -7.64
C PHE A 12 -14.57 -0.10 -8.12
N ASP A 13 -14.45 0.15 -9.42
CA ASP A 13 -13.30 0.82 -10.03
C ASP A 13 -13.13 2.24 -9.46
N LYS A 14 -14.23 2.99 -9.35
CA LYS A 14 -14.24 4.32 -8.73
C LYS A 14 -13.86 4.24 -7.25
N GLY A 15 -14.38 3.26 -6.53
CA GLY A 15 -14.08 3.04 -5.11
C GLY A 15 -12.59 2.80 -4.89
N MET A 16 -11.99 1.90 -5.66
CA MET A 16 -10.55 1.62 -5.59
C MET A 16 -9.71 2.83 -5.97
N SER A 17 -10.06 3.54 -7.06
CA SER A 17 -9.37 4.77 -7.46
C SER A 17 -9.39 5.84 -6.37
N LEU A 18 -10.51 6.02 -5.68
CA LEU A 18 -10.64 6.98 -4.57
C LEU A 18 -9.82 6.57 -3.34
N VAL A 19 -9.74 5.27 -3.03
CA VAL A 19 -8.87 4.74 -1.96
C VAL A 19 -7.41 5.07 -2.25
N HIS A 20 -6.93 4.84 -3.48
CA HIS A 20 -5.55 5.14 -3.88
C HIS A 20 -5.26 6.65 -4.02
N SER A 21 -6.27 7.49 -4.26
CA SER A 21 -6.14 8.95 -4.33
C SER A 21 -6.38 9.67 -3.01
N ASN A 22 -6.32 8.95 -1.89
CA ASN A 22 -6.51 9.47 -0.53
C ASN A 22 -7.89 10.10 -0.25
N SER A 23 -8.91 9.76 -1.06
CA SER A 23 -10.33 10.09 -0.81
C SER A 23 -11.05 8.87 -0.24
N ILE A 24 -10.51 8.32 0.86
CA ILE A 24 -10.74 6.95 1.31
C ILE A 24 -12.20 6.72 1.72
N GLU A 25 -12.83 7.66 2.43
CA GLU A 25 -14.23 7.53 2.87
C GLU A 25 -15.19 7.48 1.68
N MET A 26 -14.99 8.33 0.67
CA MET A 26 -15.74 8.26 -0.59
C MET A 26 -15.48 6.93 -1.31
N GLY A 27 -14.24 6.43 -1.25
CA GLY A 27 -13.87 5.10 -1.77
C GLY A 27 -14.65 4.00 -1.07
N ILE A 28 -14.72 4.02 0.27
CA ILE A 28 -15.49 3.06 1.07
C ILE A 28 -16.98 3.08 0.71
N ASN A 29 -17.57 4.25 0.51
CA ASN A 29 -18.96 4.38 0.12
C ASN A 29 -19.23 3.73 -1.24
N ASN A 30 -18.38 4.00 -2.25
CA ASN A 30 -18.49 3.37 -3.56
C ASN A 30 -18.28 1.85 -3.49
N LEU A 31 -17.30 1.38 -2.72
CA LEU A 31 -17.07 -0.06 -2.51
C LEU A 31 -18.26 -0.74 -1.80
N ASN A 32 -18.92 -0.08 -0.86
CA ASN A 32 -20.13 -0.62 -0.23
C ASN A 32 -21.31 -0.72 -1.22
N MET A 33 -21.48 0.24 -2.14
CA MET A 33 -22.46 0.15 -3.22
C MET A 33 -22.15 -1.03 -4.15
N ALA A 34 -20.91 -1.17 -4.60
CA ALA A 34 -20.47 -2.31 -5.40
C ALA A 34 -20.73 -3.64 -4.69
N LYS A 35 -20.36 -3.72 -3.39
CA LYS A 35 -20.56 -4.91 -2.56
C LYS A 35 -22.02 -5.37 -2.55
N SER A 36 -22.97 -4.45 -2.32
CA SER A 36 -24.40 -4.76 -2.26
C SER A 36 -24.90 -5.30 -3.60
N ILE A 37 -24.47 -4.69 -4.70
CA ILE A 37 -24.90 -5.14 -6.04
C ILE A 37 -24.28 -6.51 -6.38
N TYR A 38 -23.01 -6.77 -6.09
CA TYR A 38 -22.40 -8.08 -6.33
C TYR A 38 -22.99 -9.18 -5.45
N GLU A 39 -23.45 -8.86 -4.23
CA GLU A 39 -24.17 -9.77 -3.36
C GLU A 39 -25.54 -10.15 -3.97
N GLU A 40 -26.30 -9.20 -4.53
CA GLU A 40 -27.56 -9.44 -5.22
C GLU A 40 -27.38 -10.24 -6.51
N LEU A 41 -26.26 -10.04 -7.21
CA LEU A 41 -25.92 -10.79 -8.44
C LEU A 41 -25.36 -12.19 -8.18
N ASP A 42 -25.10 -12.58 -6.93
CA ASP A 42 -24.36 -13.79 -6.52
C ASP A 42 -22.98 -13.90 -7.20
N ASP A 43 -22.38 -12.75 -7.53
CA ASP A 43 -21.01 -12.68 -8.06
C ASP A 43 -20.00 -12.80 -6.91
N LYS A 44 -19.67 -14.04 -6.56
CA LYS A 44 -18.81 -14.36 -5.42
C LYS A 44 -17.40 -13.81 -5.58
N VAL A 45 -16.86 -13.77 -6.80
CA VAL A 45 -15.52 -13.30 -7.10
C VAL A 45 -15.43 -11.80 -6.83
N GLN A 46 -16.30 -11.02 -7.44
CA GLN A 46 -16.31 -9.57 -7.30
C GLN A 46 -16.70 -9.15 -5.87
N TYR A 47 -17.57 -9.90 -5.21
CA TYR A 47 -17.89 -9.69 -3.79
C TYR A 47 -16.64 -9.81 -2.91
N ILE A 48 -15.82 -10.87 -3.09
CA ILE A 48 -14.56 -11.08 -2.35
C ILE A 48 -13.57 -9.95 -2.64
N LEU A 49 -13.37 -9.58 -3.91
CA LEU A 49 -12.48 -8.48 -4.29
C LEU A 49 -12.93 -7.15 -3.67
N THR A 50 -14.24 -6.94 -3.56
CA THR A 50 -14.78 -5.72 -2.93
C THR A 50 -14.55 -5.73 -1.41
N LEU A 51 -14.69 -6.88 -0.74
CA LEU A 51 -14.32 -7.02 0.69
C LEU A 51 -12.83 -6.73 0.90
N ARG A 52 -11.96 -7.18 -0.01
CA ARG A 52 -10.53 -6.85 0.03
C ARG A 52 -10.31 -5.35 -0.11
N GLY A 53 -10.96 -4.68 -1.07
CA GLY A 53 -10.87 -3.23 -1.24
C GLY A 53 -11.26 -2.48 0.03
N LEU A 54 -12.36 -2.90 0.69
CA LEU A 54 -12.77 -2.34 1.98
C LEU A 54 -11.74 -2.60 3.09
N ALA A 55 -11.13 -3.78 3.15
CA ALA A 55 -10.08 -4.08 4.12
C ALA A 55 -8.85 -3.20 3.89
N ILE A 56 -8.41 -3.02 2.65
CA ILE A 56 -7.30 -2.12 2.28
C ILE A 56 -7.63 -0.69 2.73
N ALA A 57 -8.81 -0.18 2.39
CA ALA A 57 -9.24 1.18 2.75
C ALA A 57 -9.18 1.42 4.27
N TYR A 58 -9.71 0.50 5.08
CA TYR A 58 -9.61 0.60 6.54
C TYR A 58 -8.18 0.47 7.07
N GLY A 59 -7.34 -0.35 6.43
CA GLY A 59 -5.93 -0.47 6.78
C GLY A 59 -5.15 0.83 6.56
N ILE A 60 -5.38 1.51 5.43
CA ILE A 60 -4.75 2.82 5.12
C ILE A 60 -5.19 3.88 6.15
N MET A 61 -6.45 3.88 6.56
CA MET A 61 -6.95 4.79 7.62
C MET A 61 -6.43 4.44 9.04
N GLY A 62 -5.70 3.34 9.22
CA GLY A 62 -5.28 2.87 10.54
C GLY A 62 -6.41 2.26 11.39
N TYR A 63 -7.55 1.94 10.79
CA TYR A 63 -8.68 1.30 11.49
C TYR A 63 -8.50 -0.23 11.50
N ASP A 64 -7.47 -0.71 12.19
CA ASP A 64 -7.03 -2.10 12.18
C ASP A 64 -8.14 -3.10 12.58
N SER A 65 -8.94 -2.76 13.57
CA SER A 65 -10.07 -3.60 13.99
C SER A 65 -11.10 -3.77 12.87
N LYS A 66 -11.40 -2.70 12.12
CA LYS A 66 -12.33 -2.76 10.98
C LYS A 66 -11.73 -3.52 9.81
N MET A 67 -10.44 -3.33 9.53
CA MET A 67 -9.71 -4.10 8.53
C MET A 67 -9.76 -5.60 8.83
N LEU A 68 -9.37 -6.00 10.04
CA LEU A 68 -9.41 -7.40 10.48
C LEU A 68 -10.82 -7.98 10.42
N TYR A 69 -11.83 -7.22 10.85
CA TYR A 69 -13.21 -7.66 10.75
C TYR A 69 -13.64 -7.95 9.30
N LYS A 70 -13.21 -7.12 8.32
CA LYS A 70 -13.46 -7.38 6.89
C LYS A 70 -12.74 -8.63 6.40
N CYS A 71 -11.49 -8.86 6.85
CA CYS A 71 -10.75 -10.08 6.53
C CYS A 71 -11.41 -11.33 7.11
N LEU A 72 -11.86 -11.30 8.37
CA LEU A 72 -12.56 -12.42 9.01
C LEU A 72 -13.91 -12.73 8.34
N ASN A 73 -14.67 -11.71 7.96
CA ASN A 73 -15.90 -11.88 7.21
C ASN A 73 -15.64 -12.54 5.86
N ALA A 74 -14.57 -12.12 5.18
CA ALA A 74 -14.19 -12.72 3.91
C ALA A 74 -13.76 -14.19 4.08
N PHE A 75 -12.97 -14.53 5.10
CA PHE A 75 -12.61 -15.93 5.38
C PHE A 75 -13.85 -16.79 5.63
N SER A 76 -14.78 -16.29 6.46
CA SER A 76 -16.05 -16.98 6.73
C SER A 76 -16.88 -17.18 5.45
N TYR A 77 -16.93 -16.15 4.59
CA TYR A 77 -17.64 -16.23 3.31
C TYR A 77 -17.01 -17.24 2.34
N ILE A 78 -15.67 -17.20 2.22
CA ILE A 78 -14.87 -18.10 1.40
C ILE A 78 -15.10 -19.56 1.83
N ASP A 79 -14.99 -19.83 3.13
CA ASP A 79 -15.17 -21.18 3.69
C ASP A 79 -16.62 -21.69 3.51
N LYS A 80 -17.62 -20.85 3.79
CA LYS A 80 -19.04 -21.19 3.64
C LYS A 80 -19.41 -21.52 2.19
N ASN A 81 -18.78 -20.86 1.22
CA ASN A 81 -19.07 -21.07 -0.21
C ASN A 81 -18.10 -22.07 -0.87
N GLY A 82 -17.16 -22.66 -0.13
CA GLY A 82 -16.20 -23.64 -0.67
C GLY A 82 -15.24 -23.06 -1.71
N ILE A 83 -14.94 -21.76 -1.64
CA ILE A 83 -14.09 -21.07 -2.62
C ILE A 83 -12.62 -21.33 -2.23
N GLN A 84 -11.85 -21.85 -3.16
CA GLN A 84 -10.43 -22.15 -2.95
C GLN A 84 -9.54 -21.06 -3.56
N GLY A 85 -8.34 -20.86 -3.00
CA GLY A 85 -7.32 -19.96 -3.55
C GLY A 85 -7.69 -18.47 -3.50
N ALA A 86 -8.58 -18.06 -2.58
CA ALA A 86 -8.96 -16.66 -2.42
C ALA A 86 -8.48 -16.03 -1.10
N LYS A 87 -8.02 -16.85 -0.14
CA LYS A 87 -7.56 -16.33 1.16
C LYS A 87 -6.27 -15.55 1.06
N HIS A 88 -5.41 -15.84 0.07
CA HIS A 88 -4.16 -15.12 -0.14
C HIS A 88 -4.34 -13.61 -0.25
N TYR A 89 -5.44 -13.10 -0.82
CA TYR A 89 -5.73 -11.67 -0.90
C TYR A 89 -5.77 -11.00 0.48
N PHE A 90 -6.37 -11.68 1.45
CA PHE A 90 -6.53 -11.15 2.81
C PHE A 90 -5.29 -11.38 3.66
N TYR A 91 -4.62 -12.52 3.49
CA TYR A 91 -3.31 -12.75 4.11
C TYR A 91 -2.29 -11.71 3.66
N THR A 92 -2.26 -11.36 2.35
CA THR A 92 -1.40 -10.28 1.84
C THR A 92 -1.78 -8.93 2.45
N THR A 93 -3.06 -8.61 2.57
CA THR A 93 -3.52 -7.35 3.18
C THR A 93 -3.11 -7.26 4.65
N ILE A 94 -3.23 -8.35 5.41
CA ILE A 94 -2.79 -8.41 6.81
C ILE A 94 -1.26 -8.33 6.91
N CYS A 95 -0.54 -9.04 6.03
CA CYS A 95 0.93 -8.98 5.94
C CYS A 95 1.40 -7.54 5.74
N ASN A 96 0.87 -6.84 4.75
CA ASN A 96 1.21 -5.44 4.47
C ASN A 96 0.95 -4.55 5.69
N ARG A 97 -0.14 -4.77 6.41
CA ARG A 97 -0.42 -3.97 7.61
C ARG A 97 0.61 -4.21 8.71
N TYR A 98 1.02 -5.45 8.95
CA TYR A 98 2.07 -5.75 9.91
C TYR A 98 3.43 -5.19 9.48
N MET A 99 3.75 -5.15 8.17
CA MET A 99 4.95 -4.49 7.67
C MET A 99 4.95 -2.99 8.01
N VAL A 100 3.84 -2.29 7.77
CA VAL A 100 3.68 -0.85 8.13
C VAL A 100 3.80 -0.63 9.64
N LEU A 101 3.31 -1.56 10.46
CA LEU A 101 3.41 -1.50 11.92
C LEU A 101 4.79 -1.91 12.46
N GLY A 102 5.68 -2.41 11.61
CA GLY A 102 7.03 -2.89 12.00
C GLY A 102 7.05 -4.24 12.71
N ASP A 103 5.92 -4.97 12.75
CA ASP A 103 5.86 -6.34 13.26
C ASP A 103 6.19 -7.33 12.13
N TYR A 104 7.45 -7.44 11.81
CA TYR A 104 7.92 -8.25 10.69
C TYR A 104 7.79 -9.76 10.91
N ASP A 105 7.77 -10.23 12.15
CA ASP A 105 7.53 -11.65 12.45
C ASP A 105 6.10 -12.05 12.10
N SER A 106 5.11 -11.24 12.47
CA SER A 106 3.71 -11.42 12.06
C SER A 106 3.56 -11.27 10.54
N ALA A 107 4.22 -10.28 9.93
CA ALA A 107 4.20 -10.09 8.48
C ALA A 107 4.72 -11.34 7.74
N ILE A 108 5.83 -11.94 8.20
CA ILE A 108 6.38 -13.18 7.64
C ILE A 108 5.37 -14.34 7.76
N ASN A 109 4.71 -14.48 8.91
CA ASN A 109 3.72 -15.54 9.11
C ASN A 109 2.57 -15.41 8.10
N TYR A 110 1.97 -14.23 7.97
CA TYR A 110 0.87 -14.00 7.01
C TYR A 110 1.34 -14.03 5.55
N GLY A 111 2.55 -13.57 5.26
CA GLY A 111 3.16 -13.71 3.93
C GLY A 111 3.32 -15.18 3.51
N LYS A 112 3.77 -16.04 4.42
CA LYS A 112 3.84 -17.49 4.19
C LYS A 112 2.47 -18.13 4.01
N MET A 113 1.46 -17.72 4.80
CA MET A 113 0.08 -18.20 4.63
C MET A 113 -0.49 -17.79 3.27
N SER A 114 -0.18 -16.57 2.80
CA SER A 114 -0.56 -16.11 1.47
C SER A 114 0.08 -16.98 0.37
N LEU A 115 1.39 -17.21 0.48
CA LEU A 115 2.12 -18.03 -0.48
C LEU A 115 1.61 -19.48 -0.50
N GLN A 116 1.34 -20.05 0.68
CA GLN A 116 0.82 -21.41 0.81
C GLN A 116 -0.57 -21.56 0.17
N ASP A 117 -1.49 -20.62 0.38
CA ASP A 117 -2.82 -20.63 -0.24
C ASP A 117 -2.71 -20.60 -1.79
N LEU A 118 -1.78 -19.79 -2.32
CA LEU A 118 -1.49 -19.74 -3.75
C LEU A 118 -0.89 -21.07 -4.28
N GLU A 119 -0.04 -21.74 -3.51
CA GLU A 119 0.60 -23.01 -3.89
C GLU A 119 -0.39 -24.17 -3.87
N ASP A 120 -1.21 -24.27 -2.81
CA ASP A 120 -2.11 -25.39 -2.59
C ASP A 120 -3.30 -25.40 -3.56
N TYR A 121 -3.87 -24.23 -3.80
CA TYR A 121 -5.14 -24.14 -4.53
C TYR A 121 -5.00 -23.44 -5.87
N GLY A 122 -3.94 -22.71 -6.07
CA GLY A 122 -3.89 -21.77 -7.18
C GLY A 122 -4.85 -20.61 -6.92
N THR A 123 -5.34 -20.03 -8.00
CA THR A 123 -6.42 -19.03 -7.94
C THR A 123 -7.29 -19.17 -9.17
N GLU A 124 -8.61 -19.17 -8.95
CA GLU A 124 -9.60 -18.99 -10.03
C GLU A 124 -9.64 -17.52 -10.49
N PHE A 125 -8.97 -16.64 -9.71
CA PHE A 125 -8.87 -15.21 -9.98
C PHE A 125 -7.74 -14.94 -10.98
N GLU A 126 -7.92 -13.93 -11.80
CA GLU A 126 -6.91 -13.46 -12.74
C GLU A 126 -5.64 -12.99 -12.01
N ASN A 127 -4.49 -13.09 -12.72
CA ASN A 127 -3.21 -12.54 -12.26
C ASN A 127 -2.49 -13.29 -11.13
N LYS A 128 -2.57 -14.63 -11.12
CA LYS A 128 -1.83 -15.47 -10.19
C LYS A 128 -0.32 -15.17 -10.12
N PRO A 129 0.41 -15.00 -11.25
CA PRO A 129 1.85 -14.69 -11.19
C PRO A 129 2.15 -13.41 -10.42
N ASN A 130 1.33 -12.36 -10.57
CA ASN A 130 1.49 -11.11 -9.82
C ASN A 130 1.26 -11.31 -8.32
N ALA A 131 0.27 -12.10 -7.91
CA ALA A 131 0.02 -12.41 -6.50
C ALA A 131 1.21 -13.16 -5.87
N TYR A 132 1.82 -14.11 -6.60
CA TYR A 132 3.03 -14.79 -6.17
C TYR A 132 4.22 -13.83 -6.04
N LEU A 133 4.40 -12.95 -7.03
CA LEU A 133 5.45 -11.95 -7.01
C LEU A 133 5.32 -11.07 -5.75
N VAL A 134 4.14 -10.50 -5.51
CA VAL A 134 3.87 -9.67 -4.34
C VAL A 134 4.14 -10.41 -3.03
N ALA A 135 3.69 -11.67 -2.90
CA ALA A 135 3.96 -12.47 -1.69
C ALA A 135 5.46 -12.69 -1.47
N CYS A 136 6.22 -12.95 -2.54
CA CYS A 136 7.67 -13.11 -2.46
C CYS A 136 8.38 -11.79 -2.07
N LEU A 137 7.98 -10.66 -2.65
CA LEU A 137 8.57 -9.35 -2.33
C LEU A 137 8.27 -8.94 -0.88
N ASN A 138 7.05 -9.15 -0.38
CA ASN A 138 6.69 -8.87 1.00
C ASN A 138 7.49 -9.72 2.00
N LEU A 139 7.72 -11.00 1.67
CA LEU A 139 8.57 -11.88 2.49
C LEU A 139 10.03 -11.41 2.45
N ALA A 140 10.57 -11.08 1.28
CA ALA A 140 11.93 -10.56 1.15
C ALA A 140 12.11 -9.28 1.98
N TYR A 141 11.19 -8.32 1.85
CA TYR A 141 11.17 -7.08 2.62
C TYR A 141 11.18 -7.36 4.14
N SER A 142 10.25 -8.20 4.60
CA SER A 142 10.12 -8.51 6.02
C SER A 142 11.36 -9.22 6.58
N TYR A 143 11.95 -10.14 5.83
CA TYR A 143 13.20 -10.81 6.22
C TYR A 143 14.40 -9.88 6.26
N LEU A 144 14.50 -8.90 5.36
CA LEU A 144 15.54 -7.87 5.42
C LEU A 144 15.44 -7.08 6.71
N HIS A 145 14.26 -6.66 7.13
CA HIS A 145 14.09 -5.87 8.36
C HIS A 145 14.46 -6.61 9.64
N ILE A 146 14.39 -7.94 9.67
CA ILE A 146 14.86 -8.76 10.80
C ILE A 146 16.27 -9.34 10.58
N ASN A 147 17.02 -8.80 9.60
CA ASN A 147 18.41 -9.19 9.31
C ASN A 147 18.61 -10.66 8.86
N ARG A 148 17.58 -11.29 8.30
CA ARG A 148 17.64 -12.64 7.75
C ARG A 148 17.90 -12.61 6.24
N CYS A 149 19.10 -12.18 5.87
CA CYS A 149 19.46 -11.93 4.47
C CYS A 149 19.37 -13.16 3.56
N ASN A 150 19.69 -14.36 4.04
CA ASN A 150 19.62 -15.59 3.23
C ASN A 150 18.18 -15.94 2.82
N GLU A 151 17.24 -15.78 3.75
CA GLU A 151 15.83 -15.99 3.46
C GLU A 151 15.29 -14.88 2.55
N ALA A 152 15.68 -13.64 2.78
CA ALA A 152 15.32 -12.54 1.91
C ALA A 152 15.80 -12.78 0.48
N GLU A 153 17.05 -13.21 0.30
CA GLU A 153 17.62 -13.56 -1.01
C GLU A 153 16.81 -14.65 -1.70
N THR A 154 16.43 -15.70 -0.95
CA THR A 154 15.65 -16.82 -1.48
C THR A 154 14.32 -16.35 -2.07
N PHE A 155 13.58 -15.52 -1.33
CA PHE A 155 12.29 -15.03 -1.80
C PHE A 155 12.44 -13.96 -2.89
N LEU A 156 13.44 -13.09 -2.81
CA LEU A 156 13.70 -12.10 -3.85
C LEU A 156 14.06 -12.76 -5.19
N LYS A 157 14.96 -13.76 -5.20
CA LYS A 157 15.28 -14.53 -6.41
C LYS A 157 14.05 -15.20 -7.01
N ARG A 158 13.22 -15.82 -6.17
CA ARG A 158 11.96 -16.41 -6.61
C ARG A 158 11.02 -15.37 -7.23
N GLY A 159 10.89 -14.19 -6.61
CA GLY A 159 10.11 -13.08 -7.17
C GLY A 159 10.62 -12.61 -8.52
N MET A 160 11.94 -12.43 -8.66
CA MET A 160 12.59 -12.04 -9.93
C MET A 160 12.37 -13.09 -11.05
N GLU A 161 12.45 -14.37 -10.75
CA GLU A 161 12.16 -15.44 -11.71
C GLU A 161 10.70 -15.41 -12.18
N ILE A 162 9.76 -15.16 -11.27
CA ILE A 162 8.33 -15.03 -11.60
C ILE A 162 8.10 -13.79 -12.47
N ALA A 163 8.69 -12.64 -12.12
CA ALA A 163 8.56 -11.41 -12.87
C ALA A 163 9.10 -11.59 -14.30
N SER A 164 10.31 -12.11 -14.45
CA SER A 164 10.94 -12.35 -15.74
C SER A 164 10.16 -13.35 -16.61
N LYS A 165 9.69 -14.47 -16.03
CA LYS A 165 8.95 -15.50 -16.75
C LYS A 165 7.60 -15.02 -17.29
N ASN A 166 6.98 -14.05 -16.61
CA ASN A 166 5.62 -13.58 -16.91
C ASN A 166 5.57 -12.15 -17.45
N ASP A 167 6.72 -11.54 -17.73
CA ASP A 167 6.85 -10.17 -18.26
C ASP A 167 6.15 -9.13 -17.35
N LEU A 168 6.39 -9.25 -16.04
CA LEU A 168 5.79 -8.37 -15.01
C LEU A 168 6.75 -7.24 -14.66
N HIS A 169 6.43 -6.02 -15.08
CA HIS A 169 7.26 -4.82 -14.83
C HIS A 169 6.70 -3.87 -13.77
N ASN A 170 5.50 -4.12 -13.28
CA ASN A 170 4.83 -3.25 -12.30
C ASN A 170 5.49 -3.24 -10.91
N HIS A 171 6.48 -4.10 -10.65
CA HIS A 171 7.24 -4.19 -9.41
C HIS A 171 8.76 -4.03 -9.59
N ASP A 172 9.21 -3.56 -10.75
CA ASP A 172 10.65 -3.42 -11.04
C ASP A 172 11.35 -2.53 -10.03
N LEU A 173 10.73 -1.42 -9.60
CA LEU A 173 11.28 -0.55 -8.56
C LEU A 173 11.45 -1.29 -7.24
N SER A 174 10.44 -2.00 -6.76
CA SER A 174 10.50 -2.77 -5.50
C SER A 174 11.61 -3.84 -5.57
N ILE A 175 11.71 -4.56 -6.69
CA ILE A 175 12.78 -5.55 -6.91
C ILE A 175 14.15 -4.89 -6.83
N THR A 176 14.34 -3.76 -7.51
CA THR A 176 15.62 -3.05 -7.55
C THR A 176 16.01 -2.54 -6.17
N VAL A 177 15.09 -1.95 -5.42
CA VAL A 177 15.31 -1.45 -4.06
C VAL A 177 15.65 -2.59 -3.10
N LEU A 178 14.87 -3.67 -3.12
CA LEU A 178 15.12 -4.84 -2.26
C LEU A 178 16.48 -5.47 -2.55
N ASN A 179 16.85 -5.55 -3.83
CA ASN A 179 18.14 -6.11 -4.23
C ASN A 179 19.31 -5.22 -3.76
N ALA A 180 19.19 -3.90 -3.90
CA ALA A 180 20.18 -2.95 -3.41
C ALA A 180 20.37 -3.05 -1.88
N ASN A 181 19.27 -3.08 -1.11
CA ASN A 181 19.33 -3.23 0.34
C ASN A 181 19.92 -4.58 0.76
N LEU A 182 19.58 -5.67 0.06
CA LEU A 182 20.14 -6.99 0.30
C LEU A 182 21.66 -7.00 0.12
N HIS A 183 22.16 -6.49 -1.02
CA HIS A 183 23.59 -6.40 -1.31
C HIS A 183 24.33 -5.55 -0.25
N HIS A 184 23.79 -4.40 0.13
CA HIS A 184 24.35 -3.58 1.21
C HIS A 184 24.45 -4.37 2.52
N ARG A 185 23.37 -5.05 2.95
CA ARG A 185 23.38 -5.84 4.20
C ARG A 185 24.31 -7.04 4.16
N MET A 186 24.63 -7.55 2.96
CA MET A 186 25.61 -8.61 2.74
C MET A 186 27.05 -8.06 2.62
N GLY A 187 27.24 -6.74 2.71
CA GLY A 187 28.55 -6.09 2.64
C GLY A 187 29.04 -5.83 1.21
N ASP A 188 28.18 -5.92 0.22
CA ASP A 188 28.49 -5.61 -1.18
C ASP A 188 27.96 -4.20 -1.54
N ASP A 189 28.55 -3.18 -0.91
CA ASP A 189 28.23 -1.78 -1.18
C ASP A 189 28.54 -1.36 -2.62
N LYS A 190 29.48 -2.07 -3.28
CA LYS A 190 29.81 -1.80 -4.67
C LYS A 190 28.59 -1.94 -5.58
N TYR A 191 27.76 -2.96 -5.35
CA TYR A 191 26.52 -3.12 -6.10
C TYR A 191 25.62 -1.89 -6.00
N VAL A 192 25.45 -1.34 -4.78
CA VAL A 192 24.62 -0.16 -4.56
C VAL A 192 25.20 1.06 -5.25
N TYR A 193 26.53 1.28 -5.16
CA TYR A 193 27.19 2.39 -5.87
C TYR A 193 27.04 2.30 -7.38
N ASP A 194 27.16 1.11 -7.95
CA ASP A 194 27.03 0.90 -9.40
C ASP A 194 25.60 1.18 -9.91
N HIS A 195 24.55 1.03 -9.05
CA HIS A 195 23.14 1.22 -9.40
C HIS A 195 22.51 2.49 -8.77
N MET A 196 23.27 3.28 -8.04
CA MET A 196 22.75 4.40 -7.23
C MET A 196 21.99 5.44 -8.07
N GLU A 197 22.54 5.83 -9.22
CA GLU A 197 21.91 6.80 -10.11
C GLU A 197 20.61 6.24 -10.74
N GLU A 198 20.60 4.97 -11.06
CA GLU A 198 19.40 4.28 -11.56
C GLU A 198 18.30 4.24 -10.51
N LEU A 199 18.63 3.89 -9.26
CA LEU A 199 17.70 3.89 -8.13
C LEU A 199 17.04 5.26 -7.93
N VAL A 200 17.86 6.33 -7.88
CA VAL A 200 17.35 7.69 -7.72
C VAL A 200 16.49 8.13 -8.92
N SER A 201 16.92 7.79 -10.15
CA SER A 201 16.17 8.16 -11.35
C SER A 201 14.87 7.39 -11.51
N SER A 202 14.81 6.13 -11.12
CA SER A 202 13.60 5.31 -11.12
C SER A 202 12.53 5.89 -10.20
N ILE A 203 12.92 6.38 -9.02
CA ILE A 203 11.98 7.05 -8.09
C ILE A 203 11.52 8.39 -8.67
N LYS A 204 12.41 9.16 -9.28
CA LYS A 204 12.05 10.43 -9.96
C LYS A 204 11.14 10.22 -11.16
N GLY A 205 11.28 9.10 -11.87
CA GLY A 205 10.48 8.73 -13.03
C GLY A 205 9.18 7.99 -12.69
N ALA A 206 9.03 7.51 -11.45
CA ALA A 206 7.81 6.86 -10.99
C ALA A 206 6.63 7.81 -11.14
N SER A 207 5.58 7.35 -11.78
CA SER A 207 4.39 8.16 -12.08
C SER A 207 3.47 8.26 -10.84
N ILE A 208 2.28 8.75 -11.02
CA ILE A 208 1.22 9.13 -10.07
C ILE A 208 0.95 8.14 -8.89
N THR A 209 1.50 6.94 -8.92
CA THR A 209 1.34 5.89 -7.89
C THR A 209 2.47 5.82 -6.87
N ILE A 210 3.21 6.90 -6.68
CA ILE A 210 4.37 6.92 -5.76
C ILE A 210 3.99 6.55 -4.30
N SER A 211 2.72 6.75 -3.91
CA SER A 211 2.21 6.30 -2.62
C SER A 211 2.28 4.77 -2.43
N ASP A 212 2.23 4.01 -3.52
CA ASP A 212 2.31 2.55 -3.48
C ASP A 212 3.75 2.07 -3.19
N TYR A 213 4.74 2.97 -3.34
CA TYR A 213 6.16 2.68 -3.14
C TYR A 213 6.76 3.30 -1.87
N LEU A 214 5.94 3.77 -0.93
CA LEU A 214 6.44 4.43 0.29
C LEU A 214 7.40 3.57 1.10
N GLU A 215 7.13 2.28 1.22
CA GLU A 215 8.02 1.35 1.94
C GLU A 215 9.33 1.12 1.17
N ASP A 216 9.30 1.08 -0.16
CA ASP A 216 10.49 1.00 -1.00
C ASP A 216 11.33 2.28 -0.88
N ILE A 217 10.68 3.44 -0.90
CA ILE A 217 11.33 4.76 -0.71
C ILE A 217 11.99 4.81 0.66
N LYS A 218 11.32 4.38 1.71
CA LYS A 218 11.89 4.30 3.06
C LYS A 218 13.12 3.42 3.08
N LEU A 219 13.02 2.21 2.51
CA LEU A 219 14.10 1.24 2.52
C LEU A 219 15.36 1.75 1.80
N ILE A 220 15.19 2.43 0.66
CA ILE A 220 16.36 2.97 -0.07
C ILE A 220 16.97 4.18 0.64
N ILE A 221 16.16 5.04 1.29
CA ILE A 221 16.66 6.13 2.11
C ILE A 221 17.46 5.57 3.30
N GLU A 222 16.92 4.56 4.00
CA GLU A 222 17.65 3.88 5.09
C GLU A 222 18.98 3.29 4.60
N THR A 223 18.98 2.68 3.39
CA THR A 223 20.20 2.16 2.78
C THR A 223 21.23 3.26 2.53
N PHE A 224 20.83 4.36 1.89
CA PHE A 224 21.73 5.49 1.63
C PHE A 224 22.23 6.16 2.92
N CYS A 225 21.39 6.31 3.94
CA CYS A 225 21.81 6.82 5.24
C CYS A 225 22.87 5.91 5.88
N SER A 226 22.68 4.58 5.88
CA SER A 226 23.64 3.64 6.45
C SER A 226 24.99 3.66 5.72
N MET A 227 25.00 4.00 4.41
CA MET A 227 26.19 4.22 3.60
C MET A 227 26.75 5.64 3.73
N LYS A 228 26.09 6.54 4.47
CA LYS A 228 26.39 7.98 4.61
C LYS A 228 26.24 8.77 3.30
N GLU A 229 25.46 8.28 2.37
CA GLU A 229 25.14 8.92 1.10
C GLU A 229 23.92 9.85 1.25
N TYR A 230 24.03 10.82 2.19
CA TYR A 230 22.92 11.69 2.61
C TYR A 230 22.35 12.54 1.47
N GLU A 231 23.19 12.99 0.52
CA GLU A 231 22.74 13.77 -0.65
C GLU A 231 21.80 12.94 -1.53
N LYS A 232 22.07 11.64 -1.69
CA LYS A 232 21.20 10.73 -2.45
C LYS A 232 19.92 10.44 -1.72
N ALA A 233 19.99 10.21 -0.41
CA ALA A 233 18.80 10.05 0.44
C ALA A 233 17.91 11.31 0.37
N GLU A 234 18.49 12.50 0.46
CA GLU A 234 17.78 13.78 0.34
C GLU A 234 17.12 13.94 -1.04
N ALA A 235 17.81 13.56 -2.12
CA ALA A 235 17.26 13.60 -3.48
C ALA A 235 16.04 12.69 -3.67
N VAL A 236 16.01 11.52 -3.02
CA VAL A 236 14.85 10.61 -3.00
C VAL A 236 13.69 11.23 -2.23
N ALA A 237 13.94 11.74 -1.02
CA ALA A 237 12.91 12.40 -0.21
C ALA A 237 12.33 13.64 -0.91
N GLN A 238 13.16 14.41 -1.62
CA GLN A 238 12.75 15.57 -2.42
C GLN A 238 11.81 15.16 -3.57
N SER A 239 12.04 14.02 -4.18
CA SER A 239 11.14 13.52 -5.24
C SER A 239 9.74 13.31 -4.68
N LEU A 240 9.60 12.65 -3.52
CA LEU A 240 8.33 12.44 -2.84
C LEU A 240 7.66 13.78 -2.47
N ASN A 241 8.40 14.72 -1.91
CA ASN A 241 7.88 16.05 -1.56
C ASN A 241 7.39 16.83 -2.79
N SER A 242 8.10 16.71 -3.90
CA SER A 242 7.70 17.34 -5.18
C SER A 242 6.39 16.77 -5.69
N TYR A 243 6.20 15.46 -5.64
CA TYR A 243 4.92 14.82 -5.97
C TYR A 243 3.80 15.27 -5.05
N GLY A 244 4.02 15.27 -3.74
CA GLY A 244 3.04 15.74 -2.76
C GLY A 244 2.63 17.20 -3.01
N THR A 245 3.57 18.03 -3.46
CA THR A 245 3.31 19.42 -3.80
C THR A 245 2.48 19.56 -5.08
N LEU A 246 2.83 18.84 -6.14
CA LEU A 246 2.11 18.85 -7.41
C LEU A 246 0.69 18.32 -7.29
N ALA A 247 0.52 17.24 -6.51
CA ALA A 247 -0.78 16.62 -6.27
C ALA A 247 -1.61 17.32 -5.17
N SER A 248 -1.05 18.32 -4.47
CA SER A 248 -1.64 18.91 -3.27
C SER A 248 -1.96 17.86 -2.19
N ASP A 249 -1.10 16.83 -2.12
CA ASP A 249 -1.24 15.70 -1.21
C ASP A 249 -0.42 15.94 0.07
N PHE A 250 -1.12 16.31 1.15
CA PHE A 250 -0.51 16.57 2.45
C PHE A 250 0.06 15.32 3.11
N TYR A 251 -0.48 14.13 2.80
CA TYR A 251 0.05 12.88 3.33
C TYR A 251 1.45 12.59 2.77
N LEU A 252 1.63 12.71 1.45
CA LEU A 252 2.95 12.53 0.83
C LEU A 252 3.96 13.56 1.31
N LYS A 253 3.54 14.83 1.52
CA LYS A 253 4.39 15.86 2.12
C LYS A 253 4.81 15.50 3.55
N LEU A 254 3.87 14.97 4.34
CA LEU A 254 4.16 14.55 5.70
C LEU A 254 5.16 13.40 5.73
N GLU A 255 5.01 12.40 4.86
CA GLU A 255 5.97 11.30 4.74
C GLU A 255 7.35 11.80 4.28
N ALA A 256 7.41 12.69 3.30
CA ALA A 256 8.66 13.30 2.87
C ALA A 256 9.38 14.05 4.01
N THR A 257 8.63 14.79 4.84
CA THR A 257 9.23 15.49 5.99
C THR A 257 9.72 14.53 7.07
N LYS A 258 9.07 13.39 7.29
CA LYS A 258 9.59 12.32 8.15
C LYS A 258 10.94 11.80 7.64
N PHE A 259 11.07 11.59 6.33
CA PHE A 259 12.33 11.17 5.74
C PHE A 259 13.41 12.23 5.89
N TYR A 260 13.12 13.51 5.68
CA TYR A 260 14.08 14.59 5.95
C TYR A 260 14.52 14.60 7.42
N MET A 261 13.60 14.45 8.38
CA MET A 261 13.95 14.35 9.78
C MET A 261 14.88 13.17 10.05
N MET A 262 14.64 12.01 9.45
CA MET A 262 15.50 10.84 9.59
C MET A 262 16.90 11.09 9.03
N ILE A 263 17.00 11.61 7.82
CA ILE A 263 18.27 11.92 7.13
C ILE A 263 19.09 12.92 7.93
N TYR A 264 18.48 14.03 8.34
CA TYR A 264 19.21 15.11 9.04
C TYR A 264 19.59 14.73 10.47
N LYS A 265 18.79 13.92 11.14
CA LYS A 265 19.15 13.34 12.43
C LYS A 265 20.35 12.40 12.31
N ASP A 266 20.37 11.55 11.29
CA ASP A 266 21.46 10.58 11.07
C ASP A 266 22.76 11.27 10.60
N SER A 267 22.66 12.30 9.76
CA SER A 267 23.81 13.11 9.32
C SER A 267 24.34 14.05 10.39
N GLY A 268 23.60 14.31 11.47
CA GLY A 268 23.95 15.26 12.52
C GLY A 268 23.75 16.74 12.11
N ASP A 269 22.98 17.02 11.06
CA ASP A 269 22.62 18.38 10.64
C ASP A 269 21.46 18.91 11.49
N GLU A 270 21.77 19.45 12.66
CA GLU A 270 20.77 19.93 13.62
C GLU A 270 19.90 21.06 13.06
N GLU A 271 20.47 21.96 12.26
CA GLU A 271 19.72 23.09 11.67
C GLU A 271 18.63 22.58 10.71
N LYS A 272 19.00 21.73 9.74
CA LYS A 272 18.06 21.12 8.82
C LYS A 272 17.06 20.21 9.55
N TYR A 273 17.49 19.48 10.58
CA TYR A 273 16.62 18.66 11.40
C TYR A 273 15.50 19.47 12.07
N HIS A 274 15.85 20.59 12.73
CA HIS A 274 14.86 21.47 13.36
C HIS A 274 13.87 22.06 12.35
N LYS A 275 14.37 22.47 11.17
CA LYS A 275 13.51 22.95 10.08
C LYS A 275 12.53 21.88 9.61
N ALA A 276 13.00 20.66 9.42
CA ALA A 276 12.14 19.52 9.04
C ALA A 276 11.10 19.19 10.11
N CYS A 277 11.44 19.32 11.41
CA CYS A 277 10.46 19.15 12.50
C CYS A 277 9.34 20.19 12.45
N VAL A 278 9.66 21.45 12.15
CA VAL A 278 8.64 22.51 12.01
C VAL A 278 7.75 22.23 10.80
N GLU A 279 8.35 21.89 9.66
CA GLU A 279 7.61 21.56 8.45
C GLU A 279 6.70 20.31 8.64
N TYR A 280 7.18 19.32 9.40
CA TYR A 280 6.37 18.16 9.80
C TYR A 280 5.13 18.58 10.60
N ALA A 281 5.29 19.46 11.57
CA ALA A 281 4.18 19.95 12.39
C ALA A 281 3.17 20.73 11.53
N GLU A 282 3.62 21.59 10.62
CA GLU A 282 2.77 22.34 9.69
C GLU A 282 2.00 21.42 8.74
N ASN A 283 2.67 20.44 8.12
CA ASN A 283 2.04 19.48 7.23
C ASN A 283 1.03 18.57 7.98
N SER A 284 1.34 18.20 9.24
CA SER A 284 0.44 17.41 10.08
C SER A 284 -0.86 18.16 10.40
N ILE A 285 -0.74 19.45 10.74
CA ILE A 285 -1.91 20.32 10.98
C ILE A 285 -2.72 20.49 9.68
N ALA A 286 -2.06 20.71 8.55
CA ALA A 286 -2.72 20.88 7.26
C ALA A 286 -3.48 19.61 6.84
N LEU A 287 -2.90 18.43 7.06
CA LEU A 287 -3.55 17.13 6.79
C LEU A 287 -4.79 16.96 7.67
N SER A 288 -4.66 17.17 8.99
CA SER A 288 -5.77 17.06 9.94
C SER A 288 -6.92 18.02 9.61
N ASN A 289 -6.61 19.25 9.21
CA ASN A 289 -7.63 20.23 8.80
C ASN A 289 -8.36 19.80 7.52
N LYS A 290 -7.63 19.24 6.55
CA LYS A 290 -8.22 18.71 5.30
C LYS A 290 -9.16 17.55 5.60
N GLU A 291 -8.71 16.57 6.41
CA GLU A 291 -9.52 15.42 6.79
C GLU A 291 -10.79 15.84 7.55
N SER A 292 -10.68 16.78 8.50
CA SER A 292 -11.83 17.32 9.22
C SER A 292 -12.83 18.02 8.31
N SER A 293 -12.35 18.79 7.33
CA SER A 293 -13.21 19.47 6.33
C SER A 293 -13.91 18.48 5.41
N GLN A 294 -13.22 17.42 4.98
CA GLN A 294 -13.81 16.36 4.17
C GLN A 294 -14.90 15.61 4.94
N HIS A 295 -14.61 15.26 6.20
CA HIS A 295 -15.57 14.57 7.06
C HIS A 295 -16.86 15.40 7.26
N LEU A 296 -16.74 16.71 7.47
CA LEU A 296 -17.91 17.61 7.57
C LEU A 296 -18.73 17.63 6.28
N GLN A 297 -18.10 17.74 5.11
CA GLN A 297 -18.79 17.70 3.83
C GLN A 297 -19.53 16.38 3.58
N GLU A 298 -18.93 15.26 4.00
CA GLU A 298 -19.53 13.93 3.89
C GLU A 298 -20.74 13.78 4.83
N MET A 299 -20.62 14.28 6.07
CA MET A 299 -21.76 14.35 7.00
C MET A 299 -22.91 15.17 6.40
N ASP A 300 -22.63 16.35 5.88
CA ASP A 300 -23.65 17.22 5.28
C ASP A 300 -24.31 16.54 4.06
N THR A 301 -23.51 15.84 3.25
CA THR A 301 -24.02 15.06 2.11
C THR A 301 -24.89 13.90 2.57
N ALA A 302 -24.46 13.15 3.59
CA ALA A 302 -25.23 12.03 4.14
C ALA A 302 -26.55 12.51 4.75
N ILE A 303 -26.54 13.64 5.45
CA ILE A 303 -27.76 14.27 6.01
C ILE A 303 -28.70 14.69 4.87
N ALA A 304 -28.18 15.36 3.83
CA ALA A 304 -28.99 15.80 2.68
C ALA A 304 -29.64 14.61 1.95
N LEU A 305 -28.90 13.50 1.76
CA LEU A 305 -29.44 12.27 1.16
C LEU A 305 -30.52 11.64 2.06
N SER A 306 -30.28 11.56 3.37
CA SER A 306 -31.27 10.98 4.30
C SER A 306 -32.58 11.79 4.36
N ILE A 307 -32.51 13.12 4.18
CA ILE A 307 -33.68 13.98 4.09
C ILE A 307 -34.41 13.79 2.75
N ALA A 308 -33.66 13.63 1.65
CA ALA A 308 -34.23 13.39 0.32
C ALA A 308 -34.98 12.07 0.20
N ASP A 309 -34.51 11.03 0.92
CA ASP A 309 -35.16 9.70 0.95
C ASP A 309 -36.28 9.59 1.99
N THR A 310 -36.51 10.62 2.81
CA THR A 310 -37.60 10.62 3.79
C THR A 310 -38.92 11.01 3.11
N PRO A 311 -39.95 10.15 3.13
CA PRO A 311 -41.25 10.50 2.58
C PRO A 311 -41.79 11.77 3.23
N ILE A 312 -42.30 12.71 2.43
CA ILE A 312 -42.84 14.02 2.87
C ILE A 312 -43.92 13.87 3.95
N GLU A 313 -44.51 12.67 4.09
CA GLU A 313 -45.54 12.37 5.10
C GLU A 313 -45.00 12.23 6.55
N LEU A 314 -43.68 12.29 6.74
CA LEU A 314 -43.02 12.18 8.07
C LEU A 314 -42.35 13.49 8.53
N LEU A 315 -42.44 14.57 7.75
CA LEU A 315 -42.05 15.94 8.12
C LEU A 315 -43.29 16.74 8.48
#